data_95362444300bb6f3c45de8823b199969
#
_entry.id   95362444300bb6f3c45de8823b199969
#
_cell.length_a   1.000
_cell.length_b   1.000
_cell.length_c   1.000
_cell.angle_alpha   90.00
_cell.angle_beta   90.00
_cell.angle_gamma   90.00
#
_symmetry.space_group_name_H-M   'P 1'
#
loop_
_entity.id
_entity.type
_entity.pdbx_description
1 polymer ?
#
loop_
_entity_poly.entity_id
_entity_poly.type
_entity_poly.pdbx_seq_one_letter_code
_entity_poly.pdbx_strand_id
1 'polypeptide(L)'
;VLDGPLVFLDVETTGANAVYDRITEVGLVETDRGRFVSEWSTLVNPGVRIPPAIQAMTGITDDMVALAPAFSEIARELLARLEGKLLVAHNARFDYAFLRNAFRRAGHRYASRVLCTVKLSRKLFPGEARHNLDAVMARHGVACDARHRALGDARVLWSLVGRWRSEVDPARIGAAVESLVKAPAVPAGLPEGALDDIPDAPGVYLFYGENGIALYVGKSVSLRSRVLSHFAGDHRDSKDMKIAQQVRRVEWLETAGELGALIEEAQWVKRLAPVYNRRLRRTAELCAWHWRAEALTSPPRLVTAQELDRTGFADLYGLYRSRSAALEALREIAVAHGLCAIVLGLEKGKGPCFAHQLKRCRGACVGKESRAAHALRLATALAQLRMRPWPFKGRIAVRENGHGAGLIVLDRWCYLGTARSEAELADLSESRARPVFDLDTYNILSRFFNSARRDYEVVEVA
;
A
#
# COMPACT_ATOMS: atom_id res chain seq x y z
N VAL A 1 33.76 -8.41 -8.11
CA VAL A 1 32.68 -7.41 -8.11
C VAL A 1 33.12 -6.10 -7.46
N LEU A 2 33.82 -6.14 -6.30
CA LEU A 2 34.35 -4.93 -5.64
C LEU A 2 35.60 -4.34 -6.30
N ASP A 3 36.19 -5.00 -7.28
CA ASP A 3 37.35 -4.53 -8.02
C ASP A 3 36.98 -3.79 -9.31
N GLY A 4 35.75 -3.68 -9.64
CA GLY A 4 35.25 -2.85 -10.74
C GLY A 4 34.94 -1.41 -10.32
N PRO A 5 34.43 -0.61 -11.23
CA PRO A 5 33.99 0.76 -10.93
C PRO A 5 32.82 0.77 -9.96
N LEU A 6 32.97 1.48 -8.84
CA LEU A 6 31.94 1.63 -7.80
C LEU A 6 31.62 3.12 -7.60
N VAL A 7 30.38 3.38 -7.18
CA VAL A 7 29.96 4.68 -6.67
C VAL A 7 29.35 4.48 -5.29
N PHE A 8 30.02 4.99 -4.27
CA PHE A 8 29.47 5.14 -2.93
C PHE A 8 28.65 6.39 -2.89
N LEU A 9 27.37 6.26 -2.54
CA LEU A 9 26.44 7.37 -2.65
C LEU A 9 25.53 7.42 -1.42
N ASP A 10 25.18 8.64 -1.05
CA ASP A 10 24.16 8.96 -0.08
C ASP A 10 23.34 10.16 -0.58
N VAL A 11 22.07 10.27 -0.18
CA VAL A 11 21.20 11.40 -0.48
C VAL A 11 20.50 11.90 0.78
N GLU A 12 20.47 13.22 0.93
CA GLU A 12 19.58 13.87 1.89
C GLU A 12 18.27 14.27 1.22
N THR A 13 17.19 14.26 1.98
CA THR A 13 15.83 14.37 1.42
C THR A 13 14.90 15.18 2.30
N THR A 14 13.76 15.62 1.76
CA THR A 14 12.71 16.31 2.53
C THR A 14 11.89 15.39 3.43
N GLY A 15 12.07 14.07 3.33
CA GLY A 15 11.34 13.07 4.11
C GLY A 15 11.66 11.65 3.66
N ALA A 16 10.88 10.66 4.10
CA ALA A 16 11.20 9.25 3.90
C ALA A 16 10.47 8.59 2.71
N ASN A 17 9.58 9.29 2.03
CA ASN A 17 8.79 8.73 0.95
C ASN A 17 9.32 9.17 -0.42
N ALA A 18 10.03 8.29 -1.13
CA ALA A 18 10.68 8.59 -2.40
C ALA A 18 9.71 9.03 -3.53
N VAL A 19 8.41 8.78 -3.41
CA VAL A 19 7.41 9.23 -4.39
C VAL A 19 7.06 10.69 -4.20
N TYR A 20 6.86 11.12 -2.95
CA TYR A 20 6.37 12.45 -2.60
C TYR A 20 7.47 13.40 -2.18
N ASP A 21 8.48 12.89 -1.47
CA ASP A 21 9.59 13.70 -1.00
C ASP A 21 10.63 13.95 -2.10
N ARG A 22 11.54 14.87 -1.83
CA ARG A 22 12.52 15.37 -2.80
C ARG A 22 13.91 15.26 -2.24
N ILE A 23 14.89 15.11 -3.13
CA ILE A 23 16.32 15.18 -2.78
C ILE A 23 16.69 16.62 -2.49
N THR A 24 17.43 16.84 -1.41
CA THR A 24 17.99 18.13 -0.99
C THR A 24 19.51 18.19 -1.10
N GLU A 25 20.19 17.04 -1.08
CA GLU A 25 21.63 16.93 -1.34
C GLU A 25 21.95 15.57 -1.96
N VAL A 26 22.93 15.52 -2.83
CA VAL A 26 23.53 14.29 -3.34
C VAL A 26 25.02 14.35 -3.06
N GLY A 27 25.57 13.26 -2.52
CA GLY A 27 27.00 13.09 -2.32
C GLY A 27 27.47 11.74 -2.82
N LEU A 28 28.58 11.72 -3.53
CA LEU A 28 29.16 10.47 -4.02
C LEU A 28 30.68 10.46 -4.04
N VAL A 29 31.23 9.26 -3.90
CA VAL A 29 32.67 8.94 -4.07
C VAL A 29 32.76 7.85 -5.14
N GLU A 30 33.55 8.15 -6.17
CA GLU A 30 33.82 7.23 -7.27
C GLU A 30 35.13 6.49 -7.04
N THR A 31 35.13 5.19 -7.23
CA THR A 31 36.30 4.36 -7.09
C THR A 31 36.43 3.36 -8.23
N ASP A 32 37.65 3.00 -8.60
CA ASP A 32 37.95 1.89 -9.49
C ASP A 32 39.10 1.06 -8.93
N ARG A 33 38.98 -0.27 -8.99
CA ARG A 33 39.93 -1.22 -8.41
C ARG A 33 40.28 -0.91 -6.95
N GLY A 34 39.28 -0.42 -6.19
CA GLY A 34 39.46 -0.04 -4.79
C GLY A 34 40.20 1.28 -4.55
N ARG A 35 40.61 1.99 -5.62
CA ARG A 35 41.27 3.28 -5.54
C ARG A 35 40.31 4.42 -5.72
N PHE A 36 40.51 5.50 -5.01
CA PHE A 36 39.79 6.76 -5.19
C PHE A 36 40.00 7.30 -6.61
N VAL A 37 38.90 7.70 -7.27
CA VAL A 37 38.88 8.32 -8.59
C VAL A 37 38.50 9.77 -8.47
N SER A 38 37.32 10.02 -7.94
CA SER A 38 36.77 11.37 -7.73
C SER A 38 35.68 11.38 -6.66
N GLU A 39 35.31 12.55 -6.23
CA GLU A 39 34.12 12.77 -5.42
C GLU A 39 33.35 13.96 -5.99
N TRP A 40 32.07 13.98 -5.71
CA TRP A 40 31.17 15.02 -6.16
C TRP A 40 30.03 15.19 -5.19
N SER A 41 29.63 16.42 -4.92
CA SER A 41 28.42 16.70 -4.17
C SER A 41 27.76 18.00 -4.60
N THR A 42 26.47 18.07 -4.42
CA THR A 42 25.71 19.29 -4.63
C THR A 42 24.47 19.33 -3.76
N LEU A 43 24.13 20.51 -3.26
CA LEU A 43 22.78 20.78 -2.78
C LEU A 43 21.81 20.80 -3.97
N VAL A 44 20.59 20.44 -3.72
CA VAL A 44 19.53 20.39 -4.74
C VAL A 44 18.32 21.15 -4.23
N ASN A 45 17.81 22.05 -5.04
CA ASN A 45 16.54 22.73 -4.76
C ASN A 45 15.38 21.73 -4.89
N PRO A 46 14.70 21.37 -3.79
CA PRO A 46 13.62 20.40 -3.84
C PRO A 46 12.33 20.93 -4.47
N GLY A 47 12.21 22.26 -4.64
CA GLY A 47 10.97 22.93 -5.09
C GLY A 47 9.82 22.88 -4.07
N VAL A 48 10.09 22.40 -2.85
CA VAL A 48 9.15 22.31 -1.73
C VAL A 48 9.86 22.66 -0.43
N ARG A 49 9.13 23.04 0.61
CA ARG A 49 9.71 23.33 1.93
C ARG A 49 10.28 22.07 2.57
N ILE A 50 11.42 22.22 3.24
CA ILE A 50 12.03 21.15 4.03
C ILE A 50 11.38 21.18 5.43
N PRO A 51 10.79 20.06 5.90
CA PRO A 51 10.21 20.00 7.23
C PRO A 51 11.22 20.36 8.33
N PRO A 52 10.83 21.11 9.38
CA PRO A 52 11.76 21.56 10.42
C PRO A 52 12.54 20.43 11.10
N ALA A 53 11.93 19.28 11.29
CA ALA A 53 12.59 18.10 11.85
C ALA A 53 13.73 17.58 10.95
N ILE A 54 13.57 17.64 9.63
CA ILE A 54 14.58 17.25 8.65
C ILE A 54 15.72 18.29 8.63
N GLN A 55 15.38 19.59 8.63
CA GLN A 55 16.40 20.65 8.72
C GLN A 55 17.26 20.50 9.98
N ALA A 56 16.62 20.20 11.13
CA ALA A 56 17.35 19.99 12.39
C ALA A 56 18.26 18.74 12.34
N MET A 57 17.89 17.69 11.60
CA MET A 57 18.65 16.46 11.47
C MET A 57 19.81 16.58 10.50
N THR A 58 19.59 17.18 9.33
CA THR A 58 20.58 17.24 8.24
C THR A 58 21.42 18.53 8.27
N GLY A 59 20.95 19.55 8.97
CA GLY A 59 21.51 20.89 8.92
C GLY A 59 21.27 21.63 7.60
N ILE A 60 20.48 21.05 6.67
CA ILE A 60 20.14 21.66 5.38
C ILE A 60 18.85 22.47 5.55
N THR A 61 18.95 23.79 5.37
CA THR A 61 17.82 24.71 5.50
C THR A 61 17.22 25.09 4.13
N ASP A 62 16.00 25.64 4.15
CA ASP A 62 15.37 26.16 2.94
C ASP A 62 16.24 27.23 2.25
N ASP A 63 16.90 28.09 3.04
CA ASP A 63 17.77 29.16 2.49
C ASP A 63 19.01 28.57 1.78
N MET A 64 19.56 27.48 2.29
CA MET A 64 20.72 26.82 1.68
C MET A 64 20.39 26.25 0.29
N VAL A 65 19.20 25.74 0.10
CA VAL A 65 18.78 25.11 -1.16
C VAL A 65 18.06 26.07 -2.12
N ALA A 66 17.73 27.29 -1.67
CA ALA A 66 16.97 28.25 -2.45
C ALA A 66 17.62 28.59 -3.81
N LEU A 67 18.96 28.73 -3.81
CA LEU A 67 19.76 29.03 -4.99
C LEU A 67 20.48 27.81 -5.58
N ALA A 68 20.24 26.62 -5.03
CA ALA A 68 20.82 25.38 -5.55
C ALA A 68 20.11 24.97 -6.86
N PRO A 69 20.78 24.23 -7.74
CA PRO A 69 20.16 23.74 -8.97
C PRO A 69 18.99 22.79 -8.66
N ALA A 70 17.98 22.78 -9.52
CA ALA A 70 16.95 21.77 -9.49
C ALA A 70 17.54 20.41 -9.91
N PHE A 71 16.93 19.30 -9.50
CA PHE A 71 17.43 17.95 -9.85
C PHE A 71 17.53 17.77 -11.38
N SER A 72 16.60 18.32 -12.15
CA SER A 72 16.62 18.26 -13.62
C SER A 72 17.85 18.89 -14.27
N GLU A 73 18.45 19.87 -13.60
CA GLU A 73 19.66 20.56 -14.10
C GLU A 73 20.92 19.73 -13.89
N ILE A 74 20.99 18.97 -12.78
CA ILE A 74 22.11 18.09 -12.47
C ILE A 74 21.96 16.66 -13.02
N ALA A 75 20.76 16.30 -13.46
CA ALA A 75 20.38 14.91 -13.79
C ALA A 75 21.31 14.28 -14.83
N ARG A 76 21.68 15.00 -15.89
CA ARG A 76 22.56 14.49 -16.94
C ARG A 76 23.97 14.21 -16.44
N GLU A 77 24.54 15.12 -15.65
CA GLU A 77 25.88 14.95 -15.07
C GLU A 77 25.89 13.79 -14.09
N LEU A 78 24.89 13.75 -13.16
CA LEU A 78 24.77 12.69 -12.19
C LEU A 78 24.58 11.32 -12.85
N LEU A 79 23.76 11.24 -13.90
CA LEU A 79 23.57 9.98 -14.65
C LEU A 79 24.86 9.46 -15.26
N ALA A 80 25.66 10.33 -15.88
CA ALA A 80 26.97 9.97 -16.44
C ALA A 80 27.95 9.45 -15.39
N ARG A 81 27.90 10.00 -14.15
CA ARG A 81 28.72 9.52 -13.03
C ARG A 81 28.30 8.15 -12.51
N LEU A 82 27.01 7.80 -12.63
CA LEU A 82 26.43 6.55 -12.11
C LEU A 82 26.45 5.42 -13.14
N GLU A 83 26.46 5.75 -14.42
CA GLU A 83 26.31 4.78 -15.51
C GLU A 83 27.44 3.74 -15.53
N GLY A 84 27.09 2.47 -15.70
CA GLY A 84 28.04 1.35 -15.75
C GLY A 84 28.70 0.97 -14.41
N LYS A 85 28.44 1.69 -13.33
CA LYS A 85 29.05 1.46 -12.02
C LYS A 85 28.11 0.72 -11.07
N LEU A 86 28.67 0.00 -10.10
CA LEU A 86 27.90 -0.59 -9.00
C LEU A 86 27.61 0.50 -7.95
N LEU A 87 26.34 0.77 -7.71
CA LEU A 87 25.91 1.70 -6.66
C LEU A 87 26.05 1.05 -5.28
N VAL A 88 26.77 1.68 -4.37
CA VAL A 88 26.95 1.25 -2.98
C VAL A 88 26.36 2.30 -2.05
N ALA A 89 25.37 1.92 -1.24
CA ALA A 89 24.72 2.82 -0.30
C ALA A 89 24.32 2.12 1.01
N HIS A 90 24.07 2.89 2.08
CA HIS A 90 23.66 2.35 3.38
C HIS A 90 22.12 2.38 3.50
N ASN A 91 21.47 1.21 3.56
CA ASN A 91 20.05 1.05 3.31
C ASN A 91 19.69 1.44 1.86
N ALA A 92 20.48 1.00 0.93
CA ALA A 92 20.52 1.39 -0.48
C ALA A 92 19.18 1.40 -1.23
N ARG A 93 18.14 0.73 -0.68
CA ARG A 93 16.77 0.81 -1.20
C ARG A 93 16.21 2.23 -1.12
N PHE A 94 16.59 2.97 -0.07
CA PHE A 94 16.17 4.35 0.14
C PHE A 94 16.76 5.24 -0.96
N ASP A 95 18.09 5.30 -1.04
CA ASP A 95 18.80 6.17 -1.99
C ASP A 95 18.44 5.85 -3.44
N TYR A 96 18.41 4.56 -3.77
CA TYR A 96 18.07 4.09 -5.11
C TYR A 96 16.64 4.45 -5.51
N ALA A 97 15.65 4.36 -4.59
CA ALA A 97 14.28 4.75 -4.87
C ALA A 97 14.15 6.26 -5.11
N PHE A 98 14.85 7.09 -4.31
CA PHE A 98 14.88 8.54 -4.50
C PHE A 98 15.52 8.93 -5.84
N LEU A 99 16.67 8.35 -6.18
CA LEU A 99 17.35 8.59 -7.46
C LEU A 99 16.44 8.22 -8.64
N ARG A 100 15.86 7.02 -8.64
CA ARG A 100 14.97 6.58 -9.73
C ARG A 100 13.77 7.51 -9.93
N ASN A 101 13.11 7.91 -8.84
CA ASN A 101 11.99 8.82 -8.92
C ASN A 101 12.41 10.22 -9.36
N ALA A 102 13.57 10.70 -8.91
CA ALA A 102 14.10 12.01 -9.32
C ALA A 102 14.49 12.00 -10.80
N PHE A 103 15.19 10.98 -11.28
CA PHE A 103 15.52 10.82 -12.70
C PHE A 103 14.27 10.70 -13.57
N ARG A 104 13.29 9.90 -13.15
CA ARG A 104 12.01 9.77 -13.88
C ARG A 104 11.29 11.11 -14.00
N ARG A 105 11.23 11.92 -12.93
CA ARG A 105 10.66 13.28 -12.97
C ARG A 105 11.44 14.21 -13.90
N ALA A 106 12.75 14.03 -14.02
CA ALA A 106 13.62 14.77 -14.95
C ALA A 106 13.59 14.22 -16.38
N GLY A 107 12.76 13.21 -16.68
CA GLY A 107 12.65 12.62 -18.02
C GLY A 107 13.76 11.62 -18.38
N HIS A 108 14.52 11.13 -17.39
CA HIS A 108 15.60 10.18 -17.59
C HIS A 108 15.25 8.81 -17.01
N ARG A 109 15.76 7.75 -17.65
CA ARG A 109 15.70 6.38 -17.14
C ARG A 109 16.98 6.07 -16.38
N TYR A 110 16.87 5.54 -15.16
CA TYR A 110 18.00 5.11 -14.36
C TYR A 110 17.80 3.70 -13.84
N ALA A 111 18.75 2.82 -14.14
CA ALA A 111 18.83 1.47 -13.60
C ALA A 111 20.28 1.14 -13.27
N SER A 112 20.54 0.55 -12.12
CA SER A 112 21.87 0.14 -11.69
C SER A 112 21.82 -1.11 -10.83
N ARG A 113 22.92 -1.86 -10.81
CA ARG A 113 23.16 -2.87 -9.78
C ARG A 113 23.45 -2.16 -8.48
N VAL A 114 22.96 -2.71 -7.37
CA VAL A 114 23.03 -2.03 -6.07
C VAL A 114 23.58 -2.97 -5.01
N LEU A 115 24.55 -2.50 -4.23
CA LEU A 115 25.07 -3.15 -3.04
C LEU A 115 24.65 -2.40 -1.79
N CYS A 116 23.85 -3.03 -0.93
CA CYS A 116 23.45 -2.47 0.34
C CYS A 116 24.44 -2.82 1.45
N THR A 117 25.11 -1.83 2.03
CA THR A 117 26.11 -2.04 3.09
C THR A 117 25.49 -2.53 4.39
N VAL A 118 24.20 -2.22 4.70
CA VAL A 118 23.47 -2.84 5.83
C VAL A 118 23.37 -4.36 5.66
N LYS A 119 22.99 -4.82 4.46
CA LYS A 119 22.88 -6.25 4.17
C LYS A 119 24.24 -6.93 4.16
N LEU A 120 25.26 -6.24 3.63
CA LEU A 120 26.63 -6.73 3.62
C LEU A 120 27.17 -6.86 5.05
N SER A 121 26.99 -5.85 5.89
CA SER A 121 27.38 -5.88 7.30
C SER A 121 26.72 -7.04 8.04
N ARG A 122 25.42 -7.29 7.82
CA ARG A 122 24.71 -8.44 8.42
C ARG A 122 25.27 -9.79 7.99
N LYS A 123 25.70 -9.92 6.74
CA LYS A 123 26.32 -11.17 6.25
C LYS A 123 27.73 -11.39 6.75
N LEU A 124 28.51 -10.32 6.85
CA LEU A 124 29.91 -10.39 7.31
C LEU A 124 29.99 -10.52 8.83
N PHE A 125 29.06 -9.93 9.58
CA PHE A 125 29.07 -9.86 11.04
C PHE A 125 27.72 -10.29 11.63
N PRO A 126 27.31 -11.56 11.47
CA PRO A 126 25.96 -12.00 11.86
C PRO A 126 25.71 -12.03 13.38
N GLY A 127 26.78 -12.01 14.20
CA GLY A 127 26.68 -11.92 15.66
C GLY A 127 26.36 -10.52 16.19
N GLU A 128 26.38 -9.51 15.35
CA GLU A 128 26.16 -8.15 15.75
C GLU A 128 24.68 -7.77 15.75
N ALA A 129 24.23 -7.06 16.80
CA ALA A 129 22.81 -6.72 16.98
C ALA A 129 22.39 -5.49 16.15
N ARG A 130 23.30 -4.58 15.85
CA ARG A 130 23.01 -3.29 15.19
C ARG A 130 23.85 -3.12 13.94
N HIS A 131 23.21 -2.65 12.86
CA HIS A 131 23.83 -2.43 11.54
C HIS A 131 23.46 -1.07 10.94
N ASN A 132 22.94 -0.12 11.74
CA ASN A 132 22.84 1.28 11.32
C ASN A 132 24.22 1.90 11.20
N LEU A 133 24.34 2.98 10.43
CA LEU A 133 25.65 3.53 10.05
C LEU A 133 26.52 3.87 11.27
N ASP A 134 25.95 4.52 12.30
CA ASP A 134 26.66 4.89 13.51
C ASP A 134 27.21 3.68 14.27
N ALA A 135 26.44 2.62 14.40
CA ALA A 135 26.90 1.39 15.07
C ALA A 135 28.02 0.70 14.30
N VAL A 136 27.93 0.71 12.96
CA VAL A 136 28.97 0.12 12.09
C VAL A 136 30.23 0.98 12.11
N MET A 137 30.12 2.30 12.07
CA MET A 137 31.25 3.23 12.21
C MET A 137 31.99 3.03 13.54
N ALA A 138 31.24 3.02 14.64
CA ALA A 138 31.83 2.82 15.97
C ALA A 138 32.55 1.48 16.09
N ARG A 139 31.99 0.41 15.54
CA ARG A 139 32.60 -0.94 15.56
C ARG A 139 33.91 -1.01 14.82
N HIS A 140 34.02 -0.36 13.68
CA HIS A 140 35.20 -0.43 12.82
C HIS A 140 36.13 0.77 12.96
N GLY A 141 35.89 1.67 13.93
CA GLY A 141 36.71 2.84 14.18
C GLY A 141 36.80 3.82 13.01
N VAL A 142 35.69 3.98 12.26
CA VAL A 142 35.58 4.94 11.17
C VAL A 142 34.98 6.24 11.69
N ALA A 143 35.71 7.34 11.58
CA ALA A 143 35.24 8.68 11.92
C ALA A 143 34.51 9.33 10.74
N CYS A 144 33.62 10.28 11.04
CA CYS A 144 32.95 11.13 10.06
C CYS A 144 32.96 12.58 10.57
N ASP A 145 33.51 13.49 9.79
CA ASP A 145 33.56 14.92 10.15
C ASP A 145 32.24 15.64 9.86
N ALA A 146 31.36 15.06 9.01
CA ALA A 146 30.13 15.66 8.57
C ALA A 146 29.01 14.60 8.43
N ARG A 147 28.52 14.09 9.58
CA ARG A 147 27.36 13.18 9.61
C ARG A 147 26.10 13.91 9.16
N HIS A 148 25.19 13.15 8.49
CA HIS A 148 23.97 13.70 7.90
C HIS A 148 24.24 14.77 6.83
N ARG A 149 25.38 14.63 6.14
CA ARG A 149 25.70 15.32 4.91
C ARG A 149 26.10 14.26 3.88
N ALA A 150 25.46 14.30 2.74
CA ALA A 150 25.53 13.21 1.77
C ALA A 150 26.96 12.82 1.37
N LEU A 151 27.88 13.78 1.15
CA LEU A 151 29.26 13.45 0.82
C LEU A 151 30.02 12.85 2.03
N GLY A 152 29.76 13.35 3.24
CA GLY A 152 30.36 12.81 4.47
C GLY A 152 30.00 11.34 4.65
N ASP A 153 28.73 11.01 4.51
CA ASP A 153 28.24 9.64 4.64
C ASP A 153 28.73 8.73 3.49
N ALA A 154 28.80 9.23 2.25
CA ALA A 154 29.41 8.49 1.13
C ALA A 154 30.88 8.15 1.36
N ARG A 155 31.69 9.07 1.93
CA ARG A 155 33.10 8.82 2.32
C ARG A 155 33.21 7.75 3.42
N VAL A 156 32.30 7.79 4.40
CA VAL A 156 32.22 6.75 5.43
C VAL A 156 31.95 5.37 4.80
N LEU A 157 31.05 5.26 3.85
CA LEU A 157 30.76 3.99 3.18
C LEU A 157 31.98 3.43 2.45
N TRP A 158 32.71 4.29 1.76
CA TRP A 158 33.98 3.89 1.11
C TRP A 158 34.99 3.40 2.14
N SER A 159 35.20 4.14 3.23
CA SER A 159 36.12 3.78 4.31
C SER A 159 35.73 2.45 4.96
N LEU A 160 34.43 2.22 5.24
CA LEU A 160 33.92 0.97 5.82
C LEU A 160 34.16 -0.23 4.90
N VAL A 161 33.90 -0.09 3.61
CA VAL A 161 34.14 -1.20 2.65
C VAL A 161 35.66 -1.46 2.54
N GLY A 162 36.51 -0.43 2.59
CA GLY A 162 37.94 -0.57 2.65
C GLY A 162 38.41 -1.36 3.90
N ARG A 163 37.84 -1.02 5.08
CA ARG A 163 38.11 -1.75 6.33
C ARG A 163 37.69 -3.21 6.23
N TRP A 164 36.48 -3.48 5.77
CA TRP A 164 35.99 -4.85 5.61
C TRP A 164 36.89 -5.68 4.67
N ARG A 165 37.41 -5.07 3.60
CA ARG A 165 38.34 -5.74 2.69
C ARG A 165 39.66 -6.12 3.37
N SER A 166 40.09 -5.40 4.42
CA SER A 166 41.28 -5.71 5.19
C SER A 166 41.05 -6.65 6.39
N GLU A 167 39.81 -6.64 6.94
CA GLU A 167 39.48 -7.39 8.16
C GLU A 167 38.86 -8.77 7.87
N VAL A 168 38.24 -8.94 6.69
CA VAL A 168 37.46 -10.16 6.32
C VAL A 168 38.15 -10.88 5.18
N ASP A 169 38.13 -12.20 5.24
CA ASP A 169 38.64 -13.06 4.17
C ASP A 169 38.10 -12.67 2.80
N PRO A 170 38.94 -12.48 1.76
CA PRO A 170 38.51 -12.04 0.43
C PRO A 170 37.46 -12.96 -0.23
N ALA A 171 37.55 -14.28 -0.01
CA ALA A 171 36.59 -15.22 -0.59
C ALA A 171 35.20 -15.06 0.07
N ARG A 172 35.18 -14.85 1.40
CA ARG A 172 33.95 -14.61 2.17
C ARG A 172 33.27 -13.30 1.77
N ILE A 173 34.06 -12.22 1.62
CA ILE A 173 33.49 -10.93 1.19
C ILE A 173 32.98 -11.01 -0.26
N GLY A 174 33.73 -11.67 -1.15
CA GLY A 174 33.36 -11.88 -2.53
C GLY A 174 32.03 -12.63 -2.67
N ALA A 175 31.89 -13.76 -1.97
CA ALA A 175 30.64 -14.54 -1.95
C ALA A 175 29.45 -13.75 -1.38
N ALA A 176 29.68 -12.96 -0.30
CA ALA A 176 28.65 -12.12 0.28
C ALA A 176 28.17 -11.04 -0.70
N VAL A 177 29.09 -10.33 -1.34
CA VAL A 177 28.79 -9.29 -2.33
C VAL A 177 28.09 -9.89 -3.55
N GLU A 178 28.61 -10.98 -4.10
CA GLU A 178 27.99 -11.62 -5.26
C GLU A 178 26.53 -12.03 -4.99
N SER A 179 26.25 -12.61 -3.81
CA SER A 179 24.91 -12.98 -3.41
C SER A 179 23.95 -11.81 -3.24
N LEU A 180 24.46 -10.60 -2.93
CA LEU A 180 23.67 -9.39 -2.70
C LEU A 180 23.46 -8.57 -3.97
N VAL A 181 24.42 -8.64 -4.90
CA VAL A 181 24.41 -7.86 -6.16
C VAL A 181 23.71 -8.63 -7.29
N LYS A 182 23.55 -9.97 -7.17
CA LYS A 182 22.72 -10.73 -8.11
C LYS A 182 21.35 -10.07 -8.19
N ALA A 183 21.02 -9.55 -9.39
CA ALA A 183 19.66 -9.08 -9.65
C ALA A 183 18.67 -10.19 -9.27
N PRO A 184 17.48 -9.84 -8.76
CA PRO A 184 16.42 -10.82 -8.59
C PRO A 184 16.33 -11.61 -9.90
N ALA A 185 16.35 -12.93 -9.82
CA ALA A 185 16.24 -13.78 -11.01
C ALA A 185 14.92 -13.41 -11.71
N VAL A 186 15.01 -12.73 -12.86
CA VAL A 186 13.84 -12.44 -13.68
C VAL A 186 13.30 -13.80 -14.11
N PRO A 187 11.99 -14.08 -13.92
CA PRO A 187 11.40 -15.33 -14.40
C PRO A 187 11.73 -15.57 -15.86
N ALA A 188 12.14 -16.79 -16.19
CA ALA A 188 12.54 -17.17 -17.56
C ALA A 188 11.45 -16.91 -18.62
N GLY A 189 10.20 -16.78 -18.19
CA GLY A 189 9.06 -16.47 -19.05
C GLY A 189 8.84 -14.99 -19.36
N LEU A 190 9.57 -14.08 -18.70
CA LEU A 190 9.45 -12.63 -18.93
C LEU A 190 10.53 -12.17 -19.92
N PRO A 191 10.22 -11.25 -20.85
CA PRO A 191 11.21 -10.61 -21.69
C PRO A 191 12.28 -9.88 -20.85
N GLU A 192 13.48 -9.77 -21.40
CA GLU A 192 14.56 -8.97 -20.82
C GLU A 192 14.10 -7.51 -20.67
N GLY A 193 14.36 -6.91 -19.52
CA GLY A 193 13.93 -5.54 -19.21
C GLY A 193 12.46 -5.36 -18.83
N ALA A 194 11.63 -6.40 -18.87
CA ALA A 194 10.18 -6.31 -18.57
C ALA A 194 9.84 -5.72 -17.20
N LEU A 195 10.77 -5.77 -16.26
CA LEU A 195 10.60 -5.25 -14.88
C LEU A 195 11.28 -3.88 -14.66
N ASP A 196 11.99 -3.37 -15.67
CA ASP A 196 12.81 -2.16 -15.48
C ASP A 196 11.98 -0.89 -15.38
N ASP A 197 10.88 -0.82 -16.09
CA ASP A 197 9.99 0.35 -16.13
C ASP A 197 8.98 0.42 -14.99
N ILE A 198 8.92 -0.62 -14.15
CA ILE A 198 8.01 -0.63 -12.99
C ILE A 198 8.41 0.48 -12.02
N PRO A 199 7.53 1.43 -11.72
CA PRO A 199 7.84 2.59 -10.87
C PRO A 199 7.93 2.22 -9.38
N ASP A 200 8.70 2.99 -8.62
CA ASP A 200 8.64 2.98 -7.16
C ASP A 200 7.52 3.92 -6.68
N ALA A 201 6.28 3.57 -7.02
CA ALA A 201 5.07 4.34 -6.76
C ALA A 201 3.96 3.43 -6.21
N PRO A 202 2.95 3.99 -5.53
CA PRO A 202 1.75 3.26 -5.17
C PRO A 202 0.99 2.80 -6.42
N GLY A 203 0.34 1.64 -6.34
CA GLY A 203 -0.48 1.16 -7.43
C GLY A 203 -0.84 -0.31 -7.36
N VAL A 204 -1.38 -0.78 -8.46
CA VAL A 204 -1.82 -2.16 -8.68
C VAL A 204 -0.96 -2.78 -9.77
N TYR A 205 -0.59 -4.04 -9.61
CA TYR A 205 0.14 -4.82 -10.61
C TYR A 205 -0.61 -6.11 -10.92
N LEU A 206 -0.42 -6.59 -12.15
CA LEU A 206 -1.09 -7.75 -12.69
C LEU A 206 -0.08 -8.66 -13.40
N PHE A 207 -0.06 -9.93 -13.03
CA PHE A 207 0.70 -10.97 -13.68
C PHE A 207 -0.18 -11.75 -14.65
N TYR A 208 0.25 -11.83 -15.88
CA TYR A 208 -0.37 -12.66 -16.92
C TYR A 208 0.49 -13.89 -17.22
N GLY A 209 -0.17 -15.01 -17.40
CA GLY A 209 0.41 -16.24 -17.94
C GLY A 209 0.29 -16.33 -19.47
N GLU A 210 0.43 -17.54 -19.97
CA GLU A 210 0.20 -17.84 -21.39
C GLU A 210 -1.24 -17.49 -21.80
N ASN A 211 -1.41 -17.11 -23.08
CA ASN A 211 -2.70 -16.76 -23.69
C ASN A 211 -3.44 -15.60 -22.96
N GLY A 212 -2.72 -14.75 -22.23
CA GLY A 212 -3.31 -13.62 -21.55
C GLY A 212 -4.15 -13.97 -20.32
N ILE A 213 -3.97 -15.15 -19.74
CA ILE A 213 -4.68 -15.57 -18.52
C ILE A 213 -4.17 -14.73 -17.35
N ALA A 214 -5.07 -14.03 -16.66
CA ALA A 214 -4.75 -13.29 -15.44
C ALA A 214 -4.39 -14.26 -14.31
N LEU A 215 -3.13 -14.24 -13.87
CA LEU A 215 -2.65 -15.10 -12.80
C LEU A 215 -2.90 -14.48 -11.43
N TYR A 216 -2.48 -13.23 -11.26
CA TYR A 216 -2.53 -12.56 -9.96
C TYR A 216 -2.61 -11.05 -10.10
N VAL A 217 -3.46 -10.43 -9.31
CA VAL A 217 -3.52 -8.99 -9.09
C VAL A 217 -3.07 -8.71 -7.66
N GLY A 218 -2.27 -7.68 -7.48
CA GLY A 218 -1.85 -7.22 -6.15
C GLY A 218 -1.63 -5.73 -6.09
N LYS A 219 -1.75 -5.16 -4.91
CA LYS A 219 -1.48 -3.75 -4.63
C LYS A 219 -0.16 -3.56 -3.92
N SER A 220 0.41 -2.37 -4.03
CA SER A 220 1.57 -1.96 -3.23
C SER A 220 1.64 -0.45 -3.09
N VAL A 221 2.31 0.02 -2.04
CA VAL A 221 2.76 1.42 -1.90
C VAL A 221 4.08 1.66 -2.65
N SER A 222 4.77 0.60 -3.09
CA SER A 222 5.93 0.62 -3.98
C SER A 222 5.84 -0.58 -4.92
N LEU A 223 5.33 -0.35 -6.12
CA LEU A 223 5.08 -1.38 -7.14
C LEU A 223 6.31 -2.20 -7.43
N ARG A 224 7.43 -1.54 -7.80
CA ARG A 224 8.67 -2.22 -8.15
C ARG A 224 9.15 -3.18 -7.07
N SER A 225 9.25 -2.68 -5.84
CA SER A 225 9.70 -3.48 -4.72
C SER A 225 8.83 -4.71 -4.49
N ARG A 226 7.52 -4.56 -4.63
CA ARG A 226 6.57 -5.65 -4.42
C ARG A 226 6.63 -6.67 -5.53
N VAL A 227 6.66 -6.23 -6.79
CA VAL A 227 6.77 -7.13 -7.95
C VAL A 227 8.08 -7.93 -7.89
N LEU A 228 9.21 -7.27 -7.63
CA LEU A 228 10.50 -7.95 -7.49
C LEU A 228 10.51 -8.94 -6.31
N SER A 229 9.77 -8.69 -5.24
CA SER A 229 9.68 -9.60 -4.10
C SER A 229 9.03 -10.95 -4.44
N HIS A 230 8.14 -10.98 -5.44
CA HIS A 230 7.55 -12.24 -5.94
C HIS A 230 8.56 -13.13 -6.67
N PHE A 231 9.66 -12.56 -7.15
CA PHE A 231 10.70 -13.23 -7.93
C PHE A 231 12.03 -13.37 -7.17
N ALA A 232 12.11 -12.86 -5.94
CA ALA A 232 13.28 -13.08 -5.08
C ALA A 232 13.32 -14.54 -4.64
N GLY A 233 14.47 -15.21 -4.82
CA GLY A 233 14.67 -16.65 -4.74
C GLY A 233 14.33 -17.39 -3.42
N ASP A 234 13.94 -16.67 -2.36
CA ASP A 234 13.42 -17.25 -1.12
C ASP A 234 11.90 -17.45 -1.17
N HIS A 235 11.43 -18.27 -2.10
CA HIS A 235 10.01 -18.62 -2.19
C HIS A 235 9.57 -19.46 -0.97
N ARG A 236 9.25 -18.80 0.13
CA ARG A 236 8.60 -19.43 1.29
C ARG A 236 7.15 -19.81 1.01
N ASP A 237 6.54 -19.23 0.00
CA ASP A 237 5.15 -19.50 -0.41
C ASP A 237 5.12 -20.26 -1.75
N SER A 238 4.47 -21.42 -1.75
CA SER A 238 4.24 -22.23 -2.96
C SER A 238 3.48 -21.49 -4.06
N LYS A 239 2.74 -20.43 -3.71
CA LYS A 239 2.01 -19.56 -4.61
C LYS A 239 2.95 -18.69 -5.45
N ASP A 240 3.92 -18.01 -4.79
CA ASP A 240 4.86 -17.11 -5.49
C ASP A 240 5.74 -17.91 -6.46
N MET A 241 6.14 -19.14 -6.09
CA MET A 241 6.85 -20.03 -6.99
C MET A 241 6.03 -20.38 -8.23
N LYS A 242 4.74 -20.72 -8.07
CA LYS A 242 3.85 -21.02 -9.21
C LYS A 242 3.63 -19.81 -10.11
N ILE A 243 3.50 -18.61 -9.53
CA ILE A 243 3.40 -17.36 -10.28
C ILE A 243 4.68 -17.12 -11.08
N ALA A 244 5.86 -17.24 -10.45
CA ALA A 244 7.15 -17.03 -11.12
C ALA A 244 7.39 -17.98 -12.30
N GLN A 245 6.91 -19.22 -12.23
CA GLN A 245 7.01 -20.21 -13.32
C GLN A 245 6.08 -19.90 -14.51
N GLN A 246 4.90 -19.34 -14.24
CA GLN A 246 3.83 -19.15 -15.21
C GLN A 246 3.78 -17.75 -15.82
N VAL A 247 4.38 -16.75 -15.17
CA VAL A 247 4.31 -15.34 -15.62
C VAL A 247 5.00 -15.17 -16.98
N ARG A 248 4.30 -14.45 -17.89
CA ARG A 248 4.77 -14.10 -19.24
C ARG A 248 4.74 -12.59 -19.48
N ARG A 249 3.91 -11.87 -18.73
CA ARG A 249 3.75 -10.41 -18.85
C ARG A 249 3.37 -9.81 -17.52
N VAL A 250 3.85 -8.60 -17.27
CA VAL A 250 3.52 -7.78 -16.09
C VAL A 250 2.92 -6.48 -16.58
N GLU A 251 1.78 -6.11 -16.02
CA GLU A 251 1.17 -4.80 -16.20
C GLU A 251 1.02 -4.12 -14.84
N TRP A 252 0.94 -2.81 -14.84
CA TRP A 252 0.70 -2.03 -13.62
C TRP A 252 -0.08 -0.77 -13.92
N LEU A 253 -0.73 -0.26 -12.89
CA LEU A 253 -1.40 1.03 -12.88
C LEU A 253 -0.91 1.79 -11.64
N GLU A 254 -0.28 2.96 -11.87
CA GLU A 254 0.08 3.87 -10.77
C GLU A 254 -1.19 4.54 -10.21
N THR A 255 -1.24 4.68 -8.90
CA THR A 255 -2.31 5.39 -8.19
C THR A 255 -1.74 6.55 -7.37
N ALA A 256 -2.58 7.52 -7.02
CA ALA A 256 -2.15 8.65 -6.20
C ALA A 256 -1.70 8.22 -4.80
N GLY A 257 -2.27 7.13 -4.27
CA GLY A 257 -1.95 6.63 -2.96
C GLY A 257 -2.49 5.22 -2.69
N GLU A 258 -2.57 4.85 -1.41
CA GLU A 258 -2.96 3.51 -0.98
C GLU A 258 -4.46 3.24 -1.19
N LEU A 259 -5.33 4.25 -1.02
CA LEU A 259 -6.78 4.10 -1.24
C LEU A 259 -7.07 3.74 -2.70
N GLY A 260 -6.49 4.50 -3.63
CA GLY A 260 -6.61 4.21 -5.06
C GLY A 260 -6.14 2.79 -5.39
N ALA A 261 -5.00 2.37 -4.84
CA ALA A 261 -4.46 1.03 -5.05
C ALA A 261 -5.38 -0.07 -4.50
N LEU A 262 -6.00 0.14 -3.33
CA LEU A 262 -6.96 -0.81 -2.73
C LEU A 262 -8.23 -0.97 -3.57
N ILE A 263 -8.79 0.15 -4.04
CA ILE A 263 -10.02 0.15 -4.86
C ILE A 263 -9.73 -0.52 -6.21
N GLU A 264 -8.66 -0.12 -6.88
CA GLU A 264 -8.29 -0.68 -8.18
C GLU A 264 -7.98 -2.18 -8.10
N GLU A 265 -7.27 -2.64 -7.04
CA GLU A 265 -7.06 -4.08 -6.81
C GLU A 265 -8.39 -4.83 -6.74
N ALA A 266 -9.34 -4.32 -5.94
CA ALA A 266 -10.66 -4.95 -5.79
C ALA A 266 -11.43 -5.01 -7.11
N GLN A 267 -11.39 -3.93 -7.90
CA GLN A 267 -12.04 -3.87 -9.22
C GLN A 267 -11.39 -4.82 -10.22
N TRP A 268 -10.06 -4.84 -10.30
CA TRP A 268 -9.34 -5.73 -11.23
C TRP A 268 -9.52 -7.19 -10.89
N VAL A 269 -9.51 -7.57 -9.60
CA VAL A 269 -9.77 -8.95 -9.18
C VAL A 269 -11.17 -9.40 -9.60
N LYS A 270 -12.19 -8.54 -9.46
CA LYS A 270 -13.57 -8.87 -9.88
C LYS A 270 -13.72 -8.99 -11.39
N ARG A 271 -13.13 -8.04 -12.12
CA ARG A 271 -13.20 -8.00 -13.59
C ARG A 271 -12.45 -9.15 -14.26
N LEU A 272 -11.26 -9.49 -13.75
CA LEU A 272 -10.35 -10.42 -14.39
C LEU A 272 -10.37 -11.83 -13.78
N ALA A 273 -10.97 -12.00 -12.61
CA ALA A 273 -11.03 -13.26 -11.86
C ALA A 273 -9.70 -14.05 -11.83
N PRO A 274 -8.57 -13.47 -11.37
CA PRO A 274 -7.23 -14.04 -11.52
C PRO A 274 -7.10 -15.40 -10.82
N VAL A 275 -6.27 -16.30 -11.33
CA VAL A 275 -6.12 -17.69 -10.85
C VAL A 275 -5.79 -17.76 -9.36
N TYR A 276 -4.93 -16.86 -8.87
CA TYR A 276 -4.39 -16.89 -7.49
C TYR A 276 -5.04 -15.91 -6.51
N ASN A 277 -6.08 -15.13 -6.91
CA ASN A 277 -6.85 -14.25 -6.03
C ASN A 277 -8.16 -14.89 -5.59
N ARG A 278 -8.13 -15.94 -4.80
CA ARG A 278 -9.34 -16.73 -4.47
C ARG A 278 -10.39 -15.98 -3.62
N ARG A 279 -9.96 -15.05 -2.75
CA ARG A 279 -10.85 -14.43 -1.74
C ARG A 279 -11.78 -13.33 -2.31
N LEU A 280 -11.35 -12.59 -3.34
CA LEU A 280 -12.11 -11.46 -3.89
C LEU A 280 -12.95 -11.80 -5.14
N ARG A 281 -12.92 -13.05 -5.60
CA ARG A 281 -13.60 -13.49 -6.84
C ARG A 281 -15.12 -13.59 -6.76
N ARG A 282 -15.69 -13.70 -5.55
CA ARG A 282 -17.12 -13.97 -5.41
C ARG A 282 -17.89 -12.65 -5.42
N THR A 283 -18.55 -12.35 -6.53
CA THR A 283 -19.75 -11.51 -6.55
C THR A 283 -20.87 -12.28 -5.87
N ALA A 284 -20.98 -12.14 -4.57
CA ALA A 284 -22.09 -12.70 -3.82
C ALA A 284 -23.28 -11.75 -3.92
N GLU A 285 -24.48 -12.29 -3.92
CA GLU A 285 -25.70 -11.52 -3.77
C GLU A 285 -25.72 -10.91 -2.38
N LEU A 286 -25.16 -9.69 -2.28
CA LEU A 286 -25.02 -8.99 -1.01
C LEU A 286 -26.41 -8.69 -0.44
N CYS A 287 -26.55 -8.95 0.86
CA CYS A 287 -27.77 -8.63 1.59
C CYS A 287 -27.45 -8.10 3.00
N ALA A 288 -28.37 -7.32 3.51
CA ALA A 288 -28.32 -6.75 4.86
C ALA A 288 -29.71 -6.85 5.52
N TRP A 289 -29.75 -6.79 6.84
CA TRP A 289 -30.98 -6.65 7.56
C TRP A 289 -31.40 -5.19 7.61
N HIS A 290 -32.59 -4.88 7.09
CA HIS A 290 -33.23 -3.58 7.26
C HIS A 290 -34.22 -3.67 8.42
N TRP A 291 -34.06 -2.82 9.42
CA TRP A 291 -34.95 -2.76 10.58
C TRP A 291 -34.95 -1.39 11.22
N ARG A 292 -36.14 -0.88 11.57
CA ARG A 292 -36.29 0.39 12.28
C ARG A 292 -36.77 0.14 13.69
N ALA A 293 -36.12 0.74 14.66
CA ALA A 293 -36.42 0.56 16.08
C ALA A 293 -37.83 1.08 16.42
N GLU A 294 -38.35 2.08 15.71
CA GLU A 294 -39.68 2.64 15.89
C GLU A 294 -40.78 1.69 15.41
N ALA A 295 -40.48 0.78 14.48
CA ALA A 295 -41.41 -0.24 13.97
C ALA A 295 -41.44 -1.48 14.89
N LEU A 296 -41.87 -1.29 16.13
CA LEU A 296 -41.84 -2.29 17.22
C LEU A 296 -42.49 -3.64 16.89
N THR A 297 -43.39 -3.67 15.89
CA THR A 297 -44.11 -4.87 15.51
C THR A 297 -43.60 -5.54 14.23
N SER A 298 -42.79 -4.88 13.47
CA SER A 298 -42.27 -5.41 12.20
C SER A 298 -40.98 -6.17 12.39
N PRO A 299 -40.86 -7.39 11.83
CA PRO A 299 -39.62 -8.14 11.87
C PRO A 299 -38.56 -7.48 10.96
N PRO A 300 -37.25 -7.74 11.24
CA PRO A 300 -36.19 -7.38 10.30
C PRO A 300 -36.43 -7.95 8.91
N ARG A 301 -36.29 -7.12 7.89
CA ARG A 301 -36.43 -7.53 6.47
C ARG A 301 -35.03 -7.67 5.85
N LEU A 302 -34.81 -8.77 5.15
CA LEU A 302 -33.60 -8.92 4.36
C LEU A 302 -33.74 -8.12 3.06
N VAL A 303 -32.78 -7.24 2.80
CA VAL A 303 -32.68 -6.42 1.58
C VAL A 303 -31.45 -6.80 0.78
N THR A 304 -31.55 -6.78 -0.55
CA THR A 304 -30.44 -7.07 -1.45
C THR A 304 -29.64 -5.81 -1.79
N ALA A 305 -28.44 -5.97 -2.39
CA ALA A 305 -27.60 -4.84 -2.80
C ALA A 305 -28.34 -3.83 -3.71
N GLN A 306 -29.24 -4.31 -4.57
CA GLN A 306 -30.05 -3.45 -5.45
C GLN A 306 -31.08 -2.61 -4.69
N GLU A 307 -31.54 -3.10 -3.54
CA GLU A 307 -32.48 -2.40 -2.66
C GLU A 307 -31.77 -1.51 -1.64
N LEU A 308 -30.49 -1.77 -1.33
CA LEU A 308 -29.68 -1.00 -0.38
C LEU A 308 -29.63 0.48 -0.74
N ASP A 309 -29.58 0.80 -2.03
CA ASP A 309 -29.52 2.18 -2.53
C ASP A 309 -30.80 2.99 -2.27
N ARG A 310 -31.91 2.32 -1.99
CA ARG A 310 -33.23 2.97 -1.78
C ARG A 310 -33.56 3.24 -0.31
N THR A 311 -32.96 2.51 0.62
CA THR A 311 -33.39 2.48 2.03
C THR A 311 -32.57 3.37 2.95
N GLY A 312 -31.40 3.91 2.49
CA GLY A 312 -30.43 4.58 3.35
C GLY A 312 -29.71 3.59 4.28
N PHE A 313 -28.54 3.96 4.73
CA PHE A 313 -27.68 3.07 5.54
C PHE A 313 -28.00 3.08 7.04
N ALA A 314 -28.78 4.04 7.51
CA ALA A 314 -29.01 4.25 8.94
C ALA A 314 -29.70 3.07 9.65
N ASP A 315 -30.56 2.36 8.93
CA ASP A 315 -31.42 1.27 9.45
C ASP A 315 -30.97 -0.10 8.92
N LEU A 316 -29.71 -0.20 8.42
CA LEU A 316 -29.13 -1.42 7.90
C LEU A 316 -28.14 -2.04 8.91
N TYR A 317 -28.22 -3.37 9.04
CA TYR A 317 -27.42 -4.12 10.00
C TYR A 317 -26.78 -5.33 9.34
N GLY A 318 -25.47 -5.45 9.48
CA GLY A 318 -24.67 -6.51 8.91
C GLY A 318 -24.63 -6.47 7.39
N LEU A 319 -23.55 -6.99 6.83
CA LEU A 319 -23.39 -7.22 5.39
C LEU A 319 -23.00 -8.66 5.18
N TYR A 320 -23.85 -9.40 4.47
CA TYR A 320 -23.71 -10.83 4.29
C TYR A 320 -23.57 -11.16 2.81
N ARG A 321 -22.76 -12.19 2.53
CA ARG A 321 -22.49 -12.65 1.16
C ARG A 321 -23.54 -13.63 0.62
N SER A 322 -24.56 -13.96 1.42
CA SER A 322 -25.67 -14.80 1.01
C SER A 322 -26.84 -14.66 1.99
N ARG A 323 -28.05 -14.95 1.50
CA ARG A 323 -29.26 -15.03 2.33
C ARG A 323 -29.10 -16.04 3.47
N SER A 324 -28.48 -17.19 3.20
CA SER A 324 -28.25 -18.24 4.24
C SER A 324 -27.35 -17.73 5.37
N ALA A 325 -26.25 -17.04 5.03
CA ALA A 325 -25.36 -16.48 6.03
C ALA A 325 -26.03 -15.38 6.87
N ALA A 326 -26.88 -14.55 6.25
CA ALA A 326 -27.65 -13.54 6.98
C ALA A 326 -28.64 -14.16 7.96
N LEU A 327 -29.37 -15.20 7.54
CA LEU A 327 -30.32 -15.92 8.40
C LEU A 327 -29.63 -16.64 9.55
N GLU A 328 -28.47 -17.25 9.30
CA GLU A 328 -27.69 -17.93 10.34
C GLU A 328 -27.19 -16.93 11.38
N ALA A 329 -26.60 -15.82 10.96
CA ALA A 329 -26.17 -14.76 11.85
C ALA A 329 -27.31 -14.20 12.71
N LEU A 330 -28.52 -14.00 12.13
CA LEU A 330 -29.67 -13.54 12.91
C LEU A 330 -30.16 -14.61 13.91
N ARG A 331 -30.05 -15.91 13.59
CA ARG A 331 -30.34 -17.01 14.54
C ARG A 331 -29.35 -17.03 15.70
N GLU A 332 -28.07 -16.88 15.42
CA GLU A 332 -27.04 -16.79 16.46
C GLU A 332 -27.26 -15.61 17.40
N ILE A 333 -27.60 -14.44 16.84
CA ILE A 333 -27.97 -13.23 17.61
C ILE A 333 -29.21 -13.50 18.45
N ALA A 334 -30.23 -14.18 17.89
CA ALA A 334 -31.44 -14.52 18.61
C ALA A 334 -31.16 -15.41 19.82
N VAL A 335 -30.30 -16.41 19.65
CA VAL A 335 -29.88 -17.31 20.74
C VAL A 335 -29.08 -16.56 21.80
N ALA A 336 -28.05 -15.80 21.39
CA ALA A 336 -27.15 -15.09 22.30
C ALA A 336 -27.90 -14.05 23.17
N HIS A 337 -28.91 -13.39 22.62
CA HIS A 337 -29.67 -12.33 23.29
C HIS A 337 -31.06 -12.77 23.78
N GLY A 338 -31.41 -14.05 23.68
CA GLY A 338 -32.70 -14.58 24.11
C GLY A 338 -33.89 -13.93 23.37
N LEU A 339 -33.73 -13.59 22.08
CA LEU A 339 -34.74 -12.98 21.26
C LEU A 339 -35.75 -14.02 20.74
N CYS A 340 -36.95 -13.56 20.39
CA CYS A 340 -38.02 -14.44 19.96
C CYS A 340 -37.97 -14.70 18.43
N ALA A 341 -37.78 -15.97 18.03
CA ALA A 341 -37.67 -16.37 16.64
C ALA A 341 -38.92 -16.02 15.80
N ILE A 342 -40.15 -16.11 16.38
CA ILE A 342 -41.37 -15.72 15.73
C ILE A 342 -41.42 -14.22 15.47
N VAL A 343 -41.03 -13.40 16.47
CA VAL A 343 -40.99 -11.94 16.34
C VAL A 343 -39.97 -11.48 15.29
N LEU A 344 -38.86 -12.20 15.19
CA LEU A 344 -37.84 -11.95 14.17
C LEU A 344 -38.19 -12.46 12.78
N GLY A 345 -39.30 -13.18 12.63
CA GLY A 345 -39.67 -13.79 11.35
C GLY A 345 -38.84 -15.02 10.95
N LEU A 346 -38.02 -15.56 11.89
CA LEU A 346 -37.21 -16.74 11.69
C LEU A 346 -38.01 -18.05 11.82
N GLU A 347 -39.13 -18.00 12.53
CA GLU A 347 -40.05 -19.13 12.76
C GLU A 347 -41.48 -18.69 12.47
N LYS A 348 -42.25 -19.57 11.86
CA LYS A 348 -43.68 -19.37 11.58
C LYS A 348 -44.52 -20.14 12.58
N GLY A 349 -45.53 -19.52 13.15
CA GLY A 349 -46.43 -20.21 14.08
C GLY A 349 -47.32 -19.26 14.89
N LYS A 350 -48.38 -19.79 15.48
CA LYS A 350 -49.24 -19.12 16.48
C LYS A 350 -49.01 -19.83 17.81
N GLY A 351 -48.45 -19.13 18.80
CA GLY A 351 -48.13 -19.69 20.12
C GLY A 351 -46.67 -19.59 20.51
N PRO A 352 -46.20 -20.41 21.47
CA PRO A 352 -44.82 -20.33 21.97
C PRO A 352 -43.84 -20.81 20.89
N CYS A 353 -42.81 -20.00 20.59
CA CYS A 353 -41.71 -20.41 19.73
C CYS A 353 -40.90 -21.55 20.36
N PHE A 354 -40.13 -22.30 19.55
CA PHE A 354 -39.29 -23.40 20.02
C PHE A 354 -38.29 -22.96 21.12
N ALA A 355 -37.68 -21.80 20.95
CA ALA A 355 -36.78 -21.22 21.94
C ALA A 355 -37.47 -20.91 23.28
N HIS A 356 -38.78 -20.56 23.25
CA HIS A 356 -39.57 -20.34 24.49
C HIS A 356 -39.84 -21.64 25.24
N GLN A 357 -40.15 -22.70 24.51
CA GLN A 357 -40.35 -24.02 25.08
C GLN A 357 -39.09 -24.52 25.80
N LEU A 358 -37.92 -24.18 25.27
CA LEU A 358 -36.62 -24.48 25.86
C LEU A 358 -36.16 -23.46 26.92
N LYS A 359 -37.00 -22.50 27.32
CA LYS A 359 -36.69 -21.42 28.26
C LYS A 359 -35.53 -20.49 27.80
N ARG A 360 -35.26 -20.43 26.51
CA ARG A 360 -34.22 -19.59 25.87
C ARG A 360 -34.77 -18.30 25.26
N CYS A 361 -36.07 -18.06 25.30
CA CYS A 361 -36.77 -16.86 24.85
C CYS A 361 -37.63 -16.31 25.98
N ARG A 362 -37.66 -14.98 26.17
CA ARG A 362 -38.43 -14.31 27.22
C ARG A 362 -39.94 -14.24 26.97
N GLY A 363 -40.43 -14.86 25.89
CA GLY A 363 -41.83 -15.07 25.66
C GLY A 363 -42.58 -13.90 24.99
N ALA A 364 -41.91 -13.12 24.14
CA ALA A 364 -42.54 -12.06 23.35
C ALA A 364 -43.61 -12.61 22.37
N CYS A 365 -43.52 -13.90 21.99
CA CYS A 365 -44.54 -14.58 21.19
C CYS A 365 -45.83 -14.93 21.95
N VAL A 366 -45.78 -15.02 23.29
CA VAL A 366 -46.88 -15.37 24.17
C VAL A 366 -47.29 -14.25 25.12
N GLY A 367 -46.82 -13.04 24.86
CA GLY A 367 -47.17 -11.85 25.65
C GLY A 367 -46.49 -11.69 27.02
N LYS A 368 -45.55 -12.58 27.39
CA LYS A 368 -44.77 -12.48 28.65
C LYS A 368 -43.76 -11.35 28.62
N GLU A 369 -43.28 -10.99 27.45
CA GLU A 369 -42.43 -9.82 27.22
C GLU A 369 -43.12 -8.84 26.27
N SER A 370 -43.08 -7.56 26.58
CA SER A 370 -43.62 -6.53 25.68
C SER A 370 -42.81 -6.43 24.38
N ARG A 371 -43.47 -6.04 23.29
CA ARG A 371 -42.81 -5.82 22.00
C ARG A 371 -41.75 -4.73 22.09
N ALA A 372 -41.96 -3.70 22.91
CA ALA A 372 -41.01 -2.64 23.13
C ALA A 372 -39.74 -3.15 23.82
N ALA A 373 -39.87 -3.96 24.89
CA ALA A 373 -38.71 -4.55 25.57
C ALA A 373 -37.92 -5.50 24.63
N HIS A 374 -38.60 -6.30 23.84
CA HIS A 374 -37.97 -7.13 22.82
C HIS A 374 -37.23 -6.31 21.75
N ALA A 375 -37.86 -5.23 21.24
CA ALA A 375 -37.25 -4.34 20.26
C ALA A 375 -36.01 -3.62 20.81
N LEU A 376 -36.02 -3.18 22.06
CA LEU A 376 -34.85 -2.58 22.71
C LEU A 376 -33.68 -3.56 22.79
N ARG A 377 -33.94 -4.83 23.15
CA ARG A 377 -32.90 -5.87 23.14
C ARG A 377 -32.38 -6.18 21.74
N LEU A 378 -33.27 -6.20 20.75
CA LEU A 378 -32.87 -6.36 19.36
C LEU A 378 -31.98 -5.19 18.89
N ALA A 379 -32.36 -3.94 19.23
CA ALA A 379 -31.55 -2.77 18.93
C ALA A 379 -30.14 -2.87 19.54
N THR A 380 -30.06 -3.30 20.80
CA THR A 380 -28.79 -3.51 21.49
C THR A 380 -27.96 -4.62 20.82
N ALA A 381 -28.60 -5.73 20.47
CA ALA A 381 -27.94 -6.85 19.81
C ALA A 381 -27.40 -6.50 18.42
N LEU A 382 -28.11 -5.66 17.67
CA LEU A 382 -27.74 -5.21 16.33
C LEU A 382 -26.79 -4.00 16.32
N ALA A 383 -26.59 -3.32 17.43
CA ALA A 383 -25.87 -2.05 17.48
C ALA A 383 -24.45 -2.12 16.86
N GLN A 384 -23.72 -3.19 17.12
CA GLN A 384 -22.37 -3.39 16.58
C GLN A 384 -22.36 -3.76 15.08
N LEU A 385 -23.49 -4.20 14.55
CA LEU A 385 -23.65 -4.58 13.15
C LEU A 385 -24.22 -3.42 12.31
N ARG A 386 -24.53 -2.29 12.94
CA ARG A 386 -25.13 -1.15 12.24
C ARG A 386 -24.18 -0.66 11.15
N MET A 387 -24.69 -0.54 9.94
CA MET A 387 -23.93 0.04 8.84
C MET A 387 -23.72 1.53 9.08
N ARG A 388 -22.57 2.02 8.68
CA ARG A 388 -22.26 3.44 8.83
C ARG A 388 -23.00 4.25 7.77
N PRO A 389 -23.69 5.31 8.15
CA PRO A 389 -24.25 6.24 7.19
C PRO A 389 -23.11 6.92 6.43
N TRP A 390 -23.41 7.35 5.20
CA TRP A 390 -22.48 8.16 4.42
C TRP A 390 -22.24 9.49 5.12
N PRO A 391 -20.98 9.88 5.43
CA PRO A 391 -20.72 11.04 6.27
C PRO A 391 -20.81 12.38 5.53
N PHE A 392 -21.04 12.36 4.20
CA PHE A 392 -21.06 13.55 3.36
C PHE A 392 -22.49 13.81 2.81
N LYS A 393 -22.78 15.05 2.40
CA LYS A 393 -24.09 15.41 1.89
C LYS A 393 -24.39 14.88 0.48
N GLY A 394 -23.34 14.67 -0.31
CA GLY A 394 -23.45 14.25 -1.72
C GLY A 394 -22.24 13.47 -2.19
N ARG A 395 -21.93 13.61 -3.47
CA ARG A 395 -20.71 13.08 -4.08
C ARG A 395 -19.49 13.82 -3.56
N ILE A 396 -18.39 13.10 -3.45
CA ILE A 396 -17.12 13.67 -3.08
C ILE A 396 -16.03 13.17 -4.02
N ALA A 397 -14.98 13.95 -4.14
CA ALA A 397 -13.72 13.51 -4.70
C ALA A 397 -12.66 13.48 -3.60
N VAL A 398 -11.92 12.38 -3.50
CA VAL A 398 -10.82 12.22 -2.55
C VAL A 398 -9.50 12.36 -3.30
N ARG A 399 -8.67 13.30 -2.84
CA ARG A 399 -7.29 13.47 -3.28
C ARG A 399 -6.36 12.90 -2.22
N GLU A 400 -5.57 11.90 -2.59
CA GLU A 400 -4.53 11.36 -1.73
C GLU A 400 -3.24 12.17 -1.92
N ASN A 401 -2.62 12.61 -0.82
CA ASN A 401 -1.25 13.16 -0.75
C ASN A 401 -0.79 14.14 -1.85
N GLY A 402 -1.66 14.96 -2.38
CA GLY A 402 -1.33 16.21 -3.05
C GLY A 402 -0.57 16.22 -4.38
N HIS A 403 0.01 15.12 -4.83
CA HIS A 403 0.90 15.12 -6.00
C HIS A 403 0.61 14.04 -7.04
N GLY A 404 -0.30 13.12 -6.79
CA GLY A 404 -0.74 12.13 -7.77
C GLY A 404 -1.88 12.68 -8.62
N ALA A 405 -1.79 12.54 -9.94
CA ALA A 405 -2.88 12.84 -10.84
C ALA A 405 -4.02 11.83 -10.67
N GLY A 406 -4.96 12.11 -9.76
CA GLY A 406 -6.15 11.27 -9.63
C GLY A 406 -7.02 11.67 -8.46
N LEU A 407 -8.27 12.02 -8.76
CA LEU A 407 -9.33 12.26 -7.80
C LEU A 407 -10.24 11.03 -7.78
N ILE A 408 -10.34 10.38 -6.65
CA ILE A 408 -11.21 9.21 -6.45
C ILE A 408 -12.62 9.72 -6.20
N VAL A 409 -13.52 9.53 -7.15
CA VAL A 409 -14.91 10.01 -7.07
C VAL A 409 -15.78 8.95 -6.42
N LEU A 410 -16.48 9.35 -5.37
CA LEU A 410 -17.27 8.48 -4.51
C LEU A 410 -18.69 9.03 -4.31
N ASP A 411 -19.69 8.16 -4.27
CA ASP A 411 -21.08 8.49 -3.90
C ASP A 411 -21.65 7.38 -3.02
N ARG A 412 -22.10 7.70 -1.80
CA ARG A 412 -22.80 6.77 -0.90
C ARG A 412 -22.11 5.41 -0.75
N TRP A 413 -20.82 5.43 -0.43
CA TRP A 413 -19.98 4.24 -0.30
C TRP A 413 -19.70 3.48 -1.62
N CYS A 414 -20.08 4.05 -2.76
CA CYS A 414 -19.80 3.48 -4.08
C CYS A 414 -18.63 4.22 -4.74
N TYR A 415 -17.80 3.50 -5.44
CA TYR A 415 -16.76 4.04 -6.29
C TYR A 415 -17.33 4.31 -7.68
N LEU A 416 -17.20 5.56 -8.16
CA LEU A 416 -17.67 5.97 -9.47
C LEU A 416 -16.57 5.92 -10.53
N GLY A 417 -15.34 6.22 -10.11
CA GLY A 417 -14.16 6.26 -10.99
C GLY A 417 -13.04 7.08 -10.38
N THR A 418 -11.90 7.11 -11.06
CA THR A 418 -10.77 8.00 -10.74
C THR A 418 -10.59 8.98 -11.88
N ALA A 419 -10.83 10.28 -11.62
CA ALA A 419 -10.61 11.36 -12.57
C ALA A 419 -9.15 11.78 -12.57
N ARG A 420 -8.54 11.90 -13.74
CA ARG A 420 -7.17 12.37 -13.95
C ARG A 420 -7.11 13.75 -14.60
N SER A 421 -8.27 14.27 -15.01
CA SER A 421 -8.46 15.59 -15.57
C SER A 421 -9.75 16.22 -15.09
N GLU A 422 -9.89 17.54 -15.25
CA GLU A 422 -11.14 18.24 -14.94
C GLU A 422 -12.31 17.74 -15.79
N ALA A 423 -12.06 17.40 -17.06
CA ALA A 423 -13.08 16.84 -17.94
C ALA A 423 -13.59 15.48 -17.43
N GLU A 424 -12.70 14.57 -17.05
CA GLU A 424 -13.09 13.29 -16.47
C GLU A 424 -13.83 13.45 -15.12
N LEU A 425 -13.46 14.47 -14.33
CA LEU A 425 -14.17 14.78 -13.09
C LEU A 425 -15.59 15.27 -13.38
N ALA A 426 -15.76 16.13 -14.37
CA ALA A 426 -17.07 16.60 -14.81
C ALA A 426 -17.94 15.43 -15.30
N ASP A 427 -17.41 14.57 -16.16
CA ASP A 427 -18.13 13.39 -16.68
C ASP A 427 -18.57 12.44 -15.55
N LEU A 428 -17.70 12.17 -14.58
CA LEU A 428 -18.04 11.34 -13.42
C LEU A 428 -19.06 12.00 -12.50
N SER A 429 -19.02 13.35 -12.39
CA SER A 429 -19.94 14.12 -11.55
C SER A 429 -21.34 14.20 -12.17
N GLU A 430 -21.44 14.34 -13.48
CA GLU A 430 -22.71 14.40 -14.21
C GLU A 430 -23.31 13.03 -14.51
N SER A 431 -22.52 11.97 -14.30
CA SER A 431 -22.96 10.62 -14.59
C SER A 431 -24.26 10.28 -13.85
N ARG A 432 -25.32 9.98 -14.61
CA ARG A 432 -26.62 9.48 -14.12
C ARG A 432 -26.63 7.97 -13.91
N ALA A 433 -25.53 7.29 -14.20
CA ALA A 433 -25.40 5.86 -13.96
C ALA A 433 -25.59 5.59 -12.46
N ARG A 434 -26.43 4.62 -12.12
CA ARG A 434 -26.61 4.23 -10.72
C ARG A 434 -25.35 3.53 -10.25
N PRO A 435 -24.70 4.03 -9.21
CA PRO A 435 -23.50 3.40 -8.68
C PRO A 435 -23.87 2.01 -8.12
N VAL A 436 -23.02 1.04 -8.39
CA VAL A 436 -23.21 -0.32 -7.87
C VAL A 436 -22.54 -0.41 -6.50
N PHE A 437 -23.35 -0.69 -5.47
CA PHE A 437 -22.84 -0.92 -4.13
C PHE A 437 -22.01 -2.21 -4.07
N ASP A 438 -20.82 -2.11 -3.53
CA ASP A 438 -19.88 -3.21 -3.41
C ASP A 438 -19.32 -3.34 -1.99
N LEU A 439 -19.38 -4.55 -1.42
CA LEU A 439 -18.93 -4.83 -0.05
C LEU A 439 -17.45 -4.52 0.16
N ASP A 440 -16.60 -4.89 -0.80
CA ASP A 440 -15.16 -4.69 -0.62
C ASP A 440 -14.83 -3.20 -0.65
N THR A 441 -15.46 -2.45 -1.56
CA THR A 441 -15.39 -0.98 -1.61
C THR A 441 -15.90 -0.34 -0.32
N TYR A 442 -17.07 -0.75 0.18
CA TYR A 442 -17.60 -0.28 1.47
C TYR A 442 -16.62 -0.51 2.62
N ASN A 443 -16.06 -1.72 2.71
CA ASN A 443 -15.10 -2.06 3.76
C ASN A 443 -13.80 -1.26 3.66
N ILE A 444 -13.30 -1.04 2.44
CA ILE A 444 -12.12 -0.21 2.18
C ILE A 444 -12.38 1.23 2.63
N LEU A 445 -13.45 1.85 2.15
CA LEU A 445 -13.82 3.23 2.45
C LEU A 445 -14.15 3.43 3.92
N SER A 446 -14.90 2.50 4.52
CA SER A 446 -15.27 2.55 5.93
C SER A 446 -14.04 2.51 6.85
N ARG A 447 -13.02 1.72 6.51
CA ARG A 447 -11.73 1.71 7.23
C ARG A 447 -10.93 2.98 6.98
N PHE A 448 -10.88 3.44 5.75
CA PHE A 448 -10.14 4.63 5.36
C PHE A 448 -10.62 5.88 6.09
N PHE A 449 -11.92 6.18 6.03
CA PHE A 449 -12.50 7.35 6.70
C PHE A 449 -12.50 7.27 8.24
N ASN A 450 -12.28 6.08 8.82
CA ASN A 450 -12.15 5.90 10.27
C ASN A 450 -10.70 5.87 10.76
N SER A 451 -9.73 5.84 9.84
CA SER A 451 -8.33 5.89 10.24
C SER A 451 -8.00 7.28 10.81
N ALA A 452 -7.08 7.31 11.77
CA ALA A 452 -6.54 8.58 12.30
C ALA A 452 -5.65 9.32 11.26
N ARG A 453 -5.36 8.68 10.14
CA ARG A 453 -4.60 9.28 9.03
C ARG A 453 -5.48 10.32 8.33
N ARG A 454 -4.93 11.52 8.17
CA ARG A 454 -5.56 12.62 7.43
C ARG A 454 -4.70 13.05 6.24
N ASP A 455 -4.06 12.09 5.60
CA ASP A 455 -3.18 12.33 4.45
C ASP A 455 -3.98 12.45 3.14
N TYR A 456 -5.19 13.01 3.21
CA TYR A 456 -6.08 13.16 2.07
C TYR A 456 -6.92 14.43 2.21
N GLU A 457 -7.31 14.97 1.08
CA GLU A 457 -8.24 16.08 0.96
C GLU A 457 -9.57 15.56 0.40
N VAL A 458 -10.68 16.04 0.96
CA VAL A 458 -12.03 15.75 0.44
C VAL A 458 -12.58 17.01 -0.20
N VAL A 459 -12.98 16.90 -1.45
CA VAL A 459 -13.63 17.98 -2.21
C VAL A 459 -15.07 17.54 -2.48
N GLU A 460 -16.04 18.38 -2.09
CA GLU A 460 -17.44 18.15 -2.49
C GLU A 460 -17.57 18.41 -3.99
N VAL A 461 -18.22 17.47 -4.69
CA VAL A 461 -18.44 17.55 -6.14
C VAL A 461 -19.93 17.79 -6.37
N ALA A 462 -20.25 18.88 -7.03
CA ALA A 462 -21.62 19.34 -7.28
C ALA A 462 -22.38 18.39 -8.24
#